data_b4c3494dd9bd943c31c20f83060e30b4
#
_entry.id   b4c3494dd9bd943c31c20f83060e30b4
#
_cell.length_a   1.000
_cell.length_b   1.000
_cell.length_c   1.000
_cell.angle_alpha   90.00
_cell.angle_beta   90.00
_cell.angle_gamma   90.00
#
_symmetry.space_group_name_H-M   'P 1'
#
loop_
_entity.id
_entity.type
_entity.pdbx_description
1 polymer ?
#
loop_
_entity_poly.entity_id
_entity_poly.type
_entity_poly.pdbx_seq_one_letter_code
_entity_poly.pdbx_strand_id
1 'polypeptide(L)'
;AVFERLFGDSGSADPIVRRNRRQQKQSILDSVIDKLSDLKVDIGPRDRVKLDEYTEAVRDVERRIQIAEQQRDIQPSFTEQPSAPPRIFEEHLGLMFDLQFLAIQADLTRVVTFMLGREQSTRAFPQIGVPDAHHPLSHHEDDPERIATMSKINTYHVKLTAEYLSRLAAAEDGDGSLLDHMTILYGAGISNSTRHLGVNLPLLLIGGGAGRLKGGRHV
;
A
#
# COMPACT_ATOMS: atom_id res chain seq x y z
N ALA A 1 -10.48 7.84 -0.60
CA ALA A 1 -9.59 8.98 -0.27
C ALA A 1 -8.27 8.94 -1.06
N VAL A 2 -7.39 7.90 -0.88
CA VAL A 2 -6.08 7.85 -1.59
C VAL A 2 -6.29 7.67 -3.09
N PHE A 3 -7.12 6.71 -3.49
CA PHE A 3 -7.48 6.52 -4.90
C PHE A 3 -8.05 7.80 -5.53
N GLU A 4 -8.95 8.49 -4.83
CA GLU A 4 -9.52 9.75 -5.29
C GLU A 4 -8.49 10.88 -5.41
N ARG A 5 -7.42 10.88 -4.59
CA ARG A 5 -6.34 11.86 -4.70
C ARG A 5 -5.37 11.56 -5.83
N LEU A 6 -5.15 10.28 -6.14
CA LEU A 6 -4.24 9.85 -7.20
C LEU A 6 -4.93 9.86 -8.57
N PHE A 7 -6.19 9.46 -8.63
CA PHE A 7 -6.90 9.17 -9.88
C PHE A 7 -8.23 9.95 -10.04
N GLY A 8 -8.60 10.82 -9.09
CA GLY A 8 -9.87 11.53 -9.09
C GLY A 8 -9.80 12.96 -8.54
N ASP A 9 -10.82 13.76 -8.85
CA ASP A 9 -10.98 15.10 -8.30
C ASP A 9 -11.39 15.08 -6.83
N SER A 10 -10.72 15.91 -6.03
CA SER A 10 -11.00 16.10 -4.61
C SER A 10 -12.38 16.74 -4.39
N GLY A 11 -13.29 16.08 -3.67
CA GLY A 11 -14.49 16.77 -3.33
C GLY A 11 -15.52 16.09 -2.46
N SER A 12 -16.31 16.78 -1.76
CA SER A 12 -17.56 16.61 -1.00
C SER A 12 -17.77 15.33 -0.17
N ALA A 13 -18.07 15.53 1.14
CA ALA A 13 -18.46 14.48 2.10
C ALA A 13 -19.93 13.99 1.94
N ASP A 14 -20.74 14.58 1.08
CA ASP A 14 -22.16 14.26 0.88
C ASP A 14 -22.34 12.89 0.18
N PRO A 15 -23.10 11.94 0.76
CA PRO A 15 -23.36 10.62 0.19
C PRO A 15 -24.05 10.67 -1.19
N ILE A 16 -24.93 11.63 -1.43
CA ILE A 16 -25.67 11.78 -2.70
C ILE A 16 -24.72 12.29 -3.79
N VAL A 17 -23.90 13.26 -3.47
CA VAL A 17 -22.88 13.80 -4.37
C VAL A 17 -21.85 12.72 -4.70
N ARG A 18 -21.47 11.88 -3.73
CA ARG A 18 -20.59 10.72 -3.94
C ARG A 18 -21.21 9.67 -4.87
N ARG A 19 -22.52 9.38 -4.71
CA ARG A 19 -23.24 8.43 -5.57
C ARG A 19 -23.35 8.91 -7.01
N ASN A 20 -23.71 10.16 -7.21
CA ASN A 20 -23.81 10.76 -8.54
C ASN A 20 -22.44 10.86 -9.22
N ARG A 21 -21.39 11.17 -8.47
CA ARG A 21 -20.01 11.16 -8.98
C ARG A 21 -19.53 9.76 -9.30
N ARG A 22 -19.92 8.71 -8.56
CA ARG A 22 -19.60 7.31 -8.90
C ARG A 22 -20.16 6.93 -10.26
N GLN A 23 -21.41 7.25 -10.54
CA GLN A 23 -22.03 7.01 -11.85
C GLN A 23 -21.34 7.79 -12.97
N GLN A 24 -20.96 9.04 -12.73
CA GLN A 24 -20.18 9.83 -13.68
C GLN A 24 -18.76 9.27 -13.87
N LYS A 25 -18.10 8.80 -12.82
CA LYS A 25 -16.74 8.23 -12.89
C LYS A 25 -16.72 6.85 -13.55
N GLN A 26 -17.73 6.01 -13.35
CA GLN A 26 -17.89 4.79 -14.12
C GLN A 26 -17.99 5.10 -15.61
N SER A 27 -18.79 6.09 -15.98
CA SER A 27 -18.88 6.59 -17.36
C SER A 27 -17.57 7.19 -17.88
N ILE A 28 -16.76 7.82 -17.02
CA ILE A 28 -15.45 8.37 -17.39
C ILE A 28 -14.41 7.24 -17.57
N LEU A 29 -14.42 6.26 -16.67
CA LEU A 29 -13.52 5.10 -16.78
C LEU A 29 -13.83 4.29 -18.04
N ASP A 30 -15.12 4.05 -18.32
CA ASP A 30 -15.55 3.40 -19.57
C ASP A 30 -15.11 4.22 -20.79
N SER A 31 -15.26 5.54 -20.76
CA SER A 31 -14.80 6.44 -21.83
C SER A 31 -13.26 6.46 -21.97
N VAL A 32 -12.52 6.32 -20.87
CA VAL A 32 -11.05 6.19 -20.89
C VAL A 32 -10.65 4.84 -21.47
N ILE A 33 -11.33 3.77 -21.11
CA ILE A 33 -11.10 2.43 -21.65
C ILE A 33 -11.37 2.38 -23.15
N ASP A 34 -12.42 3.02 -23.62
CA ASP A 34 -12.73 3.13 -25.05
C ASP A 34 -11.60 3.86 -25.77
N LYS A 35 -11.12 5.00 -25.24
CA LYS A 35 -9.98 5.74 -25.82
C LYS A 35 -8.68 4.95 -25.76
N LEU A 36 -8.45 4.14 -24.72
CA LEU A 36 -7.31 3.24 -24.63
C LEU A 36 -7.41 2.11 -25.67
N SER A 37 -8.62 1.65 -25.98
CA SER A 37 -8.87 0.69 -27.07
C SER A 37 -8.51 1.27 -28.42
N ASP A 38 -8.85 2.53 -28.68
CA ASP A 38 -8.48 3.24 -29.91
C ASP A 38 -6.95 3.41 -29.97
N LEU A 39 -6.31 3.80 -28.86
CA LEU A 39 -4.86 3.95 -28.78
C LEU A 39 -4.12 2.63 -29.07
N LYS A 40 -4.68 1.49 -28.68
CA LYS A 40 -4.10 0.16 -28.97
C LYS A 40 -3.88 -0.11 -30.45
N VAL A 41 -4.64 0.50 -31.32
CA VAL A 41 -4.50 0.33 -32.77
C VAL A 41 -3.20 0.95 -33.25
N ASP A 42 -2.78 2.06 -32.62
CA ASP A 42 -1.68 2.90 -33.07
C ASP A 42 -0.33 2.59 -32.39
N ILE A 43 -0.33 1.75 -31.34
CA ILE A 43 0.89 1.41 -30.59
C ILE A 43 1.43 0.02 -30.92
N GLY A 44 2.72 -0.19 -30.64
CA GLY A 44 3.42 -1.45 -30.87
C GLY A 44 2.92 -2.60 -29.97
N PRO A 45 3.19 -3.87 -30.36
CA PRO A 45 2.70 -5.04 -29.61
C PRO A 45 3.14 -5.05 -28.14
N ARG A 46 4.35 -4.59 -27.84
CA ARG A 46 4.90 -4.55 -26.47
C ARG A 46 4.17 -3.53 -25.59
N ASP A 47 3.83 -2.38 -26.16
CA ASP A 47 3.10 -1.32 -25.46
C ASP A 47 1.63 -1.70 -25.27
N ARG A 48 1.04 -2.47 -26.21
CA ARG A 48 -0.31 -3.03 -26.06
C ARG A 48 -0.42 -3.93 -24.83
N VAL A 49 0.53 -4.83 -24.63
CA VAL A 49 0.56 -5.72 -23.45
C VAL A 49 0.62 -4.90 -22.16
N LYS A 50 1.52 -3.91 -22.09
CA LYS A 50 1.62 -3.03 -20.91
C LYS A 50 0.33 -2.26 -20.64
N LEU A 51 -0.32 -1.79 -21.68
CA LEU A 51 -1.58 -1.06 -21.57
C LEU A 51 -2.72 -1.96 -21.07
N ASP A 52 -2.75 -3.23 -21.51
CA ASP A 52 -3.72 -4.23 -21.04
C ASP A 52 -3.51 -4.57 -19.57
N GLU A 53 -2.28 -4.88 -19.17
CA GLU A 53 -1.91 -5.16 -17.78
C GLU A 53 -2.27 -4.00 -16.86
N TYR A 54 -1.99 -2.76 -17.29
CA TYR A 54 -2.34 -1.57 -16.54
C TYR A 54 -3.86 -1.42 -16.36
N THR A 55 -4.62 -1.58 -17.45
CA THR A 55 -6.08 -1.44 -17.42
C THR A 55 -6.72 -2.50 -16.52
N GLU A 56 -6.23 -3.73 -16.57
CA GLU A 56 -6.71 -4.83 -15.72
C GLU A 56 -6.38 -4.58 -14.24
N ALA A 57 -5.17 -4.13 -13.95
CA ALA A 57 -4.75 -3.80 -12.58
C ALA A 57 -5.58 -2.65 -11.98
N VAL A 58 -5.88 -1.60 -12.75
CA VAL A 58 -6.78 -0.50 -12.30
C VAL A 58 -8.17 -1.02 -11.98
N ARG A 59 -8.74 -1.88 -12.83
CA ARG A 59 -10.07 -2.49 -12.61
C ARG A 59 -10.11 -3.38 -11.37
N ASP A 60 -9.05 -4.12 -11.10
CA ASP A 60 -8.99 -4.96 -9.90
C ASP A 60 -8.97 -4.12 -8.62
N VAL A 61 -8.15 -3.06 -8.60
CA VAL A 61 -8.10 -2.13 -7.47
C VAL A 61 -9.44 -1.44 -7.27
N GLU A 62 -10.10 -0.99 -8.33
CA GLU A 62 -11.43 -0.38 -8.25
C GLU A 62 -12.46 -1.35 -7.66
N ARG A 63 -12.46 -2.62 -8.11
CA ARG A 63 -13.35 -3.66 -7.58
C ARG A 63 -13.13 -3.89 -6.09
N ARG A 64 -11.86 -3.96 -5.65
CA ARG A 64 -11.51 -4.14 -4.24
C ARG A 64 -11.93 -2.94 -3.38
N ILE A 65 -11.81 -1.72 -3.90
CA ILE A 65 -12.32 -0.51 -3.23
C ILE A 65 -13.83 -0.56 -3.10
N GLN A 66 -14.54 -0.95 -4.15
CA GLN A 66 -16.01 -1.08 -4.13
C GLN A 66 -16.48 -2.13 -3.11
N ILE A 67 -15.82 -3.27 -3.05
CA ILE A 67 -16.11 -4.33 -2.06
C ILE A 67 -15.88 -3.80 -0.63
N ALA A 68 -14.75 -3.13 -0.38
CA ALA A 68 -14.45 -2.56 0.92
C ALA A 68 -15.44 -1.45 1.34
N GLU A 69 -15.97 -0.67 0.39
CA GLU A 69 -17.01 0.32 0.62
C GLU A 69 -18.37 -0.31 0.91
N GLN A 70 -18.76 -1.36 0.18
CA GLN A 70 -20.00 -2.11 0.42
C GLN A 70 -20.02 -2.79 1.79
N GLN A 71 -18.89 -3.30 2.24
CA GLN A 71 -18.76 -3.88 3.57
C GLN A 71 -18.91 -2.83 4.69
N ARG A 72 -18.66 -1.56 4.41
CA ARG A 72 -18.92 -0.45 5.37
C ARG A 72 -20.42 -0.13 5.49
N ASP A 73 -21.18 -0.31 4.43
CA ASP A 73 -22.62 0.02 4.41
C ASP A 73 -23.48 -1.06 5.12
N ILE A 74 -22.92 -2.23 5.44
CA ILE A 74 -23.61 -3.34 6.12
C ILE A 74 -23.55 -3.21 7.67
N GLN A 75 -23.05 -2.12 8.22
CA GLN A 75 -23.01 -1.94 9.67
C GLN A 75 -24.28 -1.29 10.23
N PRO A 76 -24.85 -1.85 11.34
CA PRO A 76 -25.93 -1.21 12.05
C PRO A 76 -25.50 0.15 12.59
N SER A 77 -26.40 1.11 12.50
CA SER A 77 -26.29 2.50 12.92
C SER A 77 -25.67 2.66 14.31
N PHE A 78 -24.39 3.00 14.35
CA PHE A 78 -23.82 3.67 15.50
C PHE A 78 -23.48 5.10 15.12
N THR A 79 -24.04 6.01 15.89
CA THR A 79 -23.99 7.46 15.74
C THR A 79 -22.63 8.03 16.12
N GLU A 80 -21.55 7.61 15.48
CA GLU A 80 -20.26 8.30 15.46
C GLU A 80 -19.45 7.72 14.33
N GLN A 81 -19.09 8.57 13.37
CA GLN A 81 -18.28 8.18 12.23
C GLN A 81 -16.93 7.61 12.69
N PRO A 82 -16.71 6.32 12.66
CA PRO A 82 -15.34 5.81 12.57
C PRO A 82 -14.95 5.90 11.11
N SER A 83 -14.11 6.85 10.78
CA SER A 83 -13.27 6.80 9.59
C SER A 83 -12.27 5.65 9.74
N ALA A 84 -12.76 4.45 9.99
CA ALA A 84 -11.92 3.29 10.21
C ALA A 84 -11.47 2.72 8.86
N PRO A 85 -10.18 2.47 8.70
CA PRO A 85 -9.65 1.66 7.62
C PRO A 85 -10.32 0.27 7.61
N PRO A 86 -10.23 -0.51 6.51
CA PRO A 86 -10.73 -1.88 6.47
C PRO A 86 -10.35 -2.63 7.75
N ARG A 87 -11.27 -3.43 8.29
CA ARG A 87 -11.08 -4.08 9.60
C ARG A 87 -9.86 -5.01 9.61
N ILE A 88 -9.56 -5.59 8.46
CA ILE A 88 -8.43 -6.50 8.27
C ILE A 88 -7.22 -5.67 7.83
N PHE A 89 -6.17 -5.71 8.63
CA PHE A 89 -4.95 -4.95 8.39
C PHE A 89 -4.28 -5.31 7.07
N GLU A 90 -4.21 -6.60 6.76
CA GLU A 90 -3.63 -7.13 5.52
C GLU A 90 -4.33 -6.59 4.26
N GLU A 91 -5.66 -6.61 4.27
CA GLU A 91 -6.44 -6.10 3.14
C GLU A 91 -6.22 -4.60 2.92
N HIS A 92 -6.19 -3.84 4.02
CA HIS A 92 -5.91 -2.40 3.94
C HIS A 92 -4.51 -2.14 3.40
N LEU A 93 -3.51 -2.85 3.94
CA LEU A 93 -2.13 -2.69 3.54
C LEU A 93 -1.91 -3.14 2.09
N GLY A 94 -2.48 -4.28 1.71
CA GLY A 94 -2.43 -4.77 0.34
C GLY A 94 -3.03 -3.76 -0.65
N LEU A 95 -4.20 -3.20 -0.34
CA LEU A 95 -4.82 -2.16 -1.16
C LEU A 95 -3.93 -0.90 -1.27
N MET A 96 -3.29 -0.49 -0.18
CA MET A 96 -2.38 0.66 -0.20
C MET A 96 -1.12 0.39 -1.03
N PHE A 97 -0.58 -0.83 -0.98
CA PHE A 97 0.53 -1.24 -1.83
C PHE A 97 0.14 -1.32 -3.31
N ASP A 98 -1.08 -1.80 -3.62
CA ASP A 98 -1.59 -1.81 -4.99
C ASP A 98 -1.71 -0.40 -5.56
N LEU A 99 -2.21 0.55 -4.77
CA LEU A 99 -2.29 1.95 -5.20
C LEU A 99 -0.92 2.58 -5.42
N GLN A 100 0.07 2.27 -4.58
CA GLN A 100 1.45 2.72 -4.77
C GLN A 100 2.05 2.12 -6.06
N PHE A 101 1.87 0.82 -6.26
CA PHE A 101 2.32 0.13 -7.47
C PHE A 101 1.78 0.79 -8.73
N LEU A 102 0.46 0.99 -8.79
CA LEU A 102 -0.20 1.63 -9.94
C LEU A 102 0.26 3.07 -10.16
N ALA A 103 0.43 3.84 -9.07
CA ALA A 103 0.87 5.23 -9.17
C ALA A 103 2.29 5.35 -9.72
N ILE A 104 3.18 4.42 -9.36
CA ILE A 104 4.55 4.36 -9.88
C ILE A 104 4.56 3.86 -11.33
N GLN A 105 3.84 2.79 -11.62
CA GLN A 105 3.76 2.21 -12.97
C GLN A 105 3.20 3.20 -13.99
N ALA A 106 2.25 4.03 -13.57
CA ALA A 106 1.65 5.09 -14.40
C ALA A 106 2.45 6.40 -14.42
N ASP A 107 3.62 6.45 -13.78
CA ASP A 107 4.46 7.67 -13.62
C ASP A 107 3.69 8.87 -13.01
N LEU A 108 2.66 8.60 -12.19
CA LEU A 108 1.93 9.65 -11.47
C LEU A 108 2.77 10.25 -10.34
N THR A 109 3.68 9.47 -9.79
CA THR A 109 4.66 9.90 -8.80
C THR A 109 5.90 9.02 -8.86
N ARG A 110 7.05 9.60 -8.52
CA ARG A 110 8.33 8.89 -8.38
C ARG A 110 8.81 8.81 -6.93
N VAL A 111 8.09 9.44 -6.03
CA VAL A 111 8.42 9.45 -4.60
C VAL A 111 7.18 9.12 -3.79
N VAL A 112 7.29 8.11 -2.95
CA VAL A 112 6.23 7.69 -2.04
C VAL A 112 6.80 7.62 -0.62
N THR A 113 6.07 8.15 0.34
CA THR A 113 6.30 7.90 1.76
C THR A 113 5.09 7.17 2.33
N PHE A 114 5.33 6.11 3.08
CA PHE A 114 4.26 5.29 3.61
C PHE A 114 4.58 4.80 5.04
N MET A 115 3.61 4.93 5.92
CA MET A 115 3.71 4.50 7.31
C MET A 115 2.83 3.26 7.51
N LEU A 116 3.45 2.09 7.72
CA LEU A 116 2.73 0.84 8.00
C LEU A 116 1.99 0.90 9.34
N GLY A 117 2.59 1.53 10.33
CA GLY A 117 2.00 1.75 11.64
C GLY A 117 2.56 3.01 12.26
N ARG A 118 1.70 3.79 12.90
CA ARG A 118 2.13 4.96 13.66
C ARG A 118 2.70 4.52 15.01
N GLU A 119 3.57 5.31 15.60
CA GLU A 119 4.29 5.00 16.85
C GLU A 119 3.35 4.72 18.03
N GLN A 120 2.28 5.50 18.17
CA GLN A 120 1.27 5.32 19.21
C GLN A 120 0.09 4.45 18.76
N SER A 121 0.36 3.41 17.98
CA SER A 121 -0.69 2.50 17.52
C SER A 121 -1.22 1.63 18.66
N THR A 122 -2.52 1.67 18.86
CA THR A 122 -3.24 0.74 19.75
C THR A 122 -3.74 -0.50 19.02
N ARG A 123 -3.32 -0.70 17.76
CA ARG A 123 -3.71 -1.86 16.97
C ARG A 123 -3.15 -3.14 17.59
N ALA A 124 -4.02 -4.15 17.71
CA ALA A 124 -3.65 -5.52 18.01
C ALA A 124 -3.59 -6.37 16.72
N PHE A 125 -2.92 -7.49 16.78
CA PHE A 125 -2.73 -8.41 15.66
C PHE A 125 -3.15 -9.85 16.05
N PRO A 126 -4.45 -10.08 16.39
CA PRO A 126 -4.91 -11.39 16.85
C PRO A 126 -4.75 -12.48 15.79
N GLN A 127 -4.75 -12.14 14.50
CA GLN A 127 -4.55 -13.06 13.39
C GLN A 127 -3.15 -13.71 13.37
N ILE A 128 -2.18 -13.12 14.07
CA ILE A 128 -0.85 -13.72 14.25
C ILE A 128 -0.58 -14.11 15.72
N GLY A 129 -1.64 -14.23 16.52
CA GLY A 129 -1.56 -14.61 17.93
C GLY A 129 -1.03 -13.51 18.85
N VAL A 130 -1.20 -12.22 18.49
CA VAL A 130 -0.81 -11.07 19.31
C VAL A 130 -2.04 -10.21 19.58
N PRO A 131 -2.78 -10.50 20.68
CA PRO A 131 -3.97 -9.74 21.06
C PRO A 131 -3.64 -8.40 21.73
N ASP A 132 -2.38 -8.19 22.13
CA ASP A 132 -1.95 -6.97 22.81
C ASP A 132 -1.83 -5.80 21.84
N ALA A 133 -2.13 -4.61 22.36
CA ALA A 133 -1.97 -3.38 21.60
C ALA A 133 -0.48 -3.08 21.33
N HIS A 134 -0.15 -2.73 20.08
CA HIS A 134 1.22 -2.56 19.61
C HIS A 134 2.05 -1.60 20.49
N HIS A 135 1.57 -0.38 20.73
CA HIS A 135 2.35 0.62 21.47
C HIS A 135 2.63 0.23 22.93
N PRO A 136 1.64 -0.21 23.74
CA PRO A 136 1.94 -0.72 25.09
C PRO A 136 2.88 -1.92 25.09
N LEU A 137 2.77 -2.81 24.10
CA LEU A 137 3.66 -3.96 23.97
C LEU A 137 5.08 -3.52 23.61
N SER A 138 5.25 -2.45 22.84
CA SER A 138 6.55 -1.95 22.44
C SER A 138 7.39 -1.44 23.62
N HIS A 139 6.77 -1.01 24.72
CA HIS A 139 7.46 -0.74 25.97
C HIS A 139 7.73 -2.04 26.72
N HIS A 140 8.60 -2.88 26.14
CA HIS A 140 8.85 -4.25 26.56
C HIS A 140 9.67 -4.37 27.85
N GLU A 141 10.31 -3.29 28.35
CA GLU A 141 11.09 -3.24 29.58
C GLU A 141 12.19 -4.32 29.66
N ASP A 142 12.75 -4.68 28.51
CA ASP A 142 13.73 -5.74 28.32
C ASP A 142 13.21 -7.16 28.67
N ASP A 143 11.89 -7.35 28.79
CA ASP A 143 11.25 -8.65 28.99
C ASP A 143 11.35 -9.51 27.71
N PRO A 144 11.95 -10.72 27.80
CA PRO A 144 12.16 -11.58 26.63
C PRO A 144 10.86 -12.04 25.94
N GLU A 145 9.78 -12.25 26.68
CA GLU A 145 8.49 -12.71 26.13
C GLU A 145 7.82 -11.59 25.35
N ARG A 146 7.86 -10.37 25.87
CA ARG A 146 7.34 -9.17 25.19
C ARG A 146 8.17 -8.87 23.94
N ILE A 147 9.49 -8.98 24.01
CA ILE A 147 10.38 -8.83 22.84
C ILE A 147 10.07 -9.89 21.79
N ALA A 148 9.88 -11.15 22.16
CA ALA A 148 9.51 -12.21 21.24
C ALA A 148 8.14 -11.94 20.59
N THR A 149 7.20 -11.40 21.34
CA THR A 149 5.87 -11.02 20.85
C THR A 149 5.96 -9.84 19.87
N MET A 150 6.76 -8.81 20.17
CA MET A 150 7.04 -7.70 19.23
C MET A 150 7.69 -8.20 17.94
N SER A 151 8.61 -9.17 18.05
CA SER A 151 9.26 -9.77 16.87
C SER A 151 8.26 -10.44 15.92
N LYS A 152 7.16 -11.01 16.42
CA LYS A 152 6.08 -11.56 15.57
C LYS A 152 5.44 -10.46 14.72
N ILE A 153 5.15 -9.28 15.31
CA ILE A 153 4.58 -8.14 14.58
C ILE A 153 5.56 -7.65 13.52
N ASN A 154 6.83 -7.48 13.88
CA ASN A 154 7.85 -7.02 12.94
C ASN A 154 8.02 -7.99 11.77
N THR A 155 8.08 -9.31 12.05
CA THR A 155 8.14 -10.35 11.03
C THR A 155 6.94 -10.31 10.10
N TYR A 156 5.76 -10.10 10.66
CA TYR A 156 4.52 -9.97 9.89
C TYR A 156 4.53 -8.76 8.95
N HIS A 157 4.97 -7.59 9.43
CA HIS A 157 5.12 -6.40 8.59
C HIS A 157 6.14 -6.61 7.46
N VAL A 158 7.28 -7.25 7.77
CA VAL A 158 8.30 -7.59 6.77
C VAL A 158 7.74 -8.54 5.72
N LYS A 159 6.96 -9.57 6.12
CA LYS A 159 6.32 -10.50 5.20
C LYS A 159 5.40 -9.78 4.20
N LEU A 160 4.49 -8.95 4.70
CA LEU A 160 3.57 -8.20 3.85
C LEU A 160 4.31 -7.23 2.91
N THR A 161 5.40 -6.64 3.38
CA THR A 161 6.27 -5.79 2.55
C THR A 161 6.99 -6.61 1.49
N ALA A 162 7.47 -7.83 1.82
CA ALA A 162 8.13 -8.71 0.87
C ALA A 162 7.20 -9.15 -0.28
N GLU A 163 5.92 -9.34 -0.03
CA GLU A 163 4.91 -9.60 -1.06
C GLU A 163 4.80 -8.42 -2.05
N TYR A 164 4.80 -7.19 -1.56
CA TYR A 164 4.84 -5.98 -2.39
C TYR A 164 6.14 -5.88 -3.20
N LEU A 165 7.30 -6.14 -2.57
CA LEU A 165 8.59 -6.14 -3.25
C LEU A 165 8.67 -7.20 -4.36
N SER A 166 8.11 -8.37 -4.14
CA SER A 166 8.03 -9.44 -5.14
C SER A 166 7.23 -9.00 -6.37
N ARG A 167 6.16 -8.24 -6.16
CA ARG A 167 5.37 -7.67 -7.24
C ARG A 167 6.14 -6.61 -8.03
N LEU A 168 6.88 -5.73 -7.34
CA LEU A 168 7.75 -4.75 -8.00
C LEU A 168 8.87 -5.42 -8.81
N ALA A 169 9.42 -6.54 -8.30
CA ALA A 169 10.44 -7.31 -8.99
C ALA A 169 9.91 -8.07 -10.21
N ALA A 170 8.62 -8.41 -10.23
CA ALA A 170 7.98 -9.10 -11.35
C ALA A 170 7.51 -8.13 -12.46
N ALA A 171 7.38 -6.84 -12.17
CA ALA A 171 6.90 -5.84 -13.11
C ALA A 171 8.03 -5.35 -14.00
N GLU A 172 7.92 -5.54 -15.32
CA GLU A 172 8.89 -5.06 -16.30
C GLU A 172 8.92 -3.52 -16.35
N ASP A 173 10.12 -2.96 -16.39
CA ASP A 173 10.39 -1.54 -16.59
C ASP A 173 11.66 -1.35 -17.42
N GLY A 174 11.49 -1.08 -18.70
CA GLY A 174 12.59 -0.88 -19.64
C GLY A 174 13.49 -2.11 -19.80
N ASP A 175 14.72 -2.02 -19.30
CA ASP A 175 15.76 -3.06 -19.35
C ASP A 175 15.86 -3.91 -18.08
N GLY A 176 14.91 -3.73 -17.14
CA GLY A 176 14.86 -4.45 -15.88
C GLY A 176 13.44 -4.52 -15.30
N SER A 177 13.37 -4.65 -14.00
CA SER A 177 12.11 -4.55 -13.25
C SER A 177 11.94 -3.17 -12.61
N LEU A 178 10.71 -2.85 -12.18
CA LEU A 178 10.48 -1.65 -11.36
C LEU A 178 11.42 -1.62 -10.15
N LEU A 179 11.64 -2.77 -9.49
CA LEU A 179 12.52 -2.85 -8.33
C LEU A 179 14.00 -2.56 -8.68
N ASP A 180 14.47 -2.94 -9.86
CA ASP A 180 15.83 -2.64 -10.32
C ASP A 180 16.06 -1.13 -10.47
N HIS A 181 15.02 -0.39 -10.85
CA HIS A 181 15.10 1.06 -11.03
C HIS A 181 14.71 1.87 -9.79
N MET A 182 14.21 1.23 -8.75
CA MET A 182 13.78 1.88 -7.50
C MET A 182 14.86 1.84 -6.41
N THR A 183 14.68 2.75 -5.45
CA THR A 183 15.36 2.73 -4.15
C THR A 183 14.29 2.83 -3.07
N ILE A 184 14.21 1.82 -2.22
CA ILE A 184 13.25 1.77 -1.11
C ILE A 184 14.03 1.72 0.20
N LEU A 185 13.76 2.67 1.10
CA LEU A 185 14.21 2.63 2.48
C LEU A 185 13.07 2.10 3.35
N TYR A 186 13.27 0.94 3.95
CA TYR A 186 12.34 0.31 4.87
C TYR A 186 12.96 0.20 6.26
N GLY A 187 12.19 0.48 7.31
CA GLY A 187 12.65 0.28 8.67
C GLY A 187 11.84 1.04 9.70
N ALA A 188 12.43 1.29 10.85
CA ALA A 188 11.82 2.00 11.96
C ALA A 188 12.71 3.16 12.43
N GLY A 189 12.09 4.21 12.99
CA GLY A 189 12.78 5.36 13.56
C GLY A 189 13.28 5.15 15.00
N ILE A 190 13.04 3.96 15.58
CA ILE A 190 13.41 3.59 16.96
C ILE A 190 13.97 2.16 16.94
N SER A 191 15.16 1.96 17.51
CA SER A 191 15.78 0.64 17.64
C SER A 191 15.40 -0.07 18.94
N ASN A 192 15.32 0.66 20.05
CA ASN A 192 14.79 0.16 21.32
C ASN A 192 13.64 1.03 21.76
N SER A 193 12.44 0.48 21.70
CA SER A 193 11.20 1.21 21.95
C SER A 193 10.94 1.53 23.41
N THR A 194 11.47 0.75 24.36
CA THR A 194 11.43 1.08 25.79
C THR A 194 12.23 2.34 26.11
N ARG A 195 13.38 2.48 25.48
CA ARG A 195 14.31 3.61 25.72
C ARG A 195 14.20 4.72 24.70
N HIS A 196 13.33 4.57 23.69
CA HIS A 196 13.18 5.50 22.57
C HIS A 196 14.50 5.85 21.87
N LEU A 197 15.34 4.84 21.62
CA LEU A 197 16.66 5.06 21.03
C LEU A 197 16.56 5.25 19.51
N GLY A 198 17.10 6.36 19.01
CA GLY A 198 17.22 6.69 17.58
C GLY A 198 18.60 6.35 16.99
N VAL A 199 19.35 5.42 17.60
CA VAL A 199 20.66 4.94 17.13
C VAL A 199 20.58 3.47 16.76
N ASN A 200 21.46 3.01 15.87
CA ASN A 200 21.47 1.62 15.38
C ASN A 200 20.08 1.20 14.85
N LEU A 201 19.48 2.05 14.02
CA LEU A 201 18.16 1.82 13.50
C LEU A 201 18.12 0.57 12.59
N PRO A 202 17.06 -0.27 12.68
CA PRO A 202 16.87 -1.40 11.78
C PRO A 202 16.40 -0.88 10.42
N LEU A 203 17.33 -0.63 9.51
CA LEU A 203 17.06 -0.09 8.19
C LEU A 203 17.47 -1.06 7.10
N LEU A 204 16.64 -1.19 6.07
CA LEU A 204 16.91 -1.93 4.85
C LEU A 204 16.88 -0.98 3.66
N LEU A 205 17.92 -0.97 2.87
CA LEU A 205 17.95 -0.29 1.57
C LEU A 205 17.75 -1.36 0.49
N ILE A 206 16.67 -1.23 -0.27
CA ILE A 206 16.17 -2.26 -1.18
C ILE A 206 16.03 -1.67 -2.58
N GLY A 207 16.28 -2.50 -3.61
CA GLY A 207 16.20 -2.13 -5.01
C GLY A 207 17.56 -1.89 -5.66
N GLY A 208 17.55 -1.73 -6.97
CA GLY A 208 18.77 -1.57 -7.77
C GLY A 208 19.23 -0.13 -7.93
N GLY A 209 18.36 0.86 -7.64
CA GLY A 209 18.67 2.28 -7.83
C GLY A 209 19.15 2.60 -9.24
N ALA A 210 18.57 1.97 -10.26
CA ALA A 210 19.02 2.07 -11.65
C ALA A 210 20.51 1.71 -11.81
N GLY A 211 20.94 0.60 -11.22
CA GLY A 211 22.30 0.10 -11.28
C GLY A 211 23.31 0.77 -10.33
N ARG A 212 22.85 1.71 -9.50
CA ARG A 212 23.71 2.44 -8.56
C ARG A 212 23.82 1.78 -7.20
N LEU A 213 22.93 0.85 -6.86
CA LEU A 213 22.96 0.12 -5.60
C LEU A 213 23.43 -1.31 -5.81
N LYS A 214 24.35 -1.75 -4.92
CA LYS A 214 24.75 -3.15 -4.83
C LYS A 214 24.25 -3.69 -3.50
N GLY A 215 23.34 -4.66 -3.57
CA GLY A 215 22.81 -5.35 -2.40
C GLY A 215 23.77 -6.34 -1.74
N GLY A 216 23.25 -7.13 -0.80
CA GLY A 216 24.00 -8.20 -0.13
C GLY A 216 25.05 -7.71 0.87
N ARG A 217 24.91 -6.49 1.40
CA ARG A 217 25.83 -5.90 2.38
C ARG A 217 25.11 -5.58 3.69
N HIS A 218 25.81 -5.79 4.79
CA HIS A 218 25.49 -5.23 6.11
C HIS A 218 26.53 -4.16 6.44
N VAL A 219 26.12 -2.97 6.83
CA VAL A 219 26.96 -1.80 7.13
C VAL A 219 26.59 -1.24 8.49
#